data_e3b0aea758300eaace4807606c41bc7e
#
_entry.id   e3b0aea758300eaace4807606c41bc7e
#
_cell.length_a   1.000
_cell.length_b   1.000
_cell.length_c   1.000
_cell.angle_alpha   90.00
_cell.angle_beta   90.00
_cell.angle_gamma   90.00
#
_symmetry.space_group_name_H-M   'P 1'
#
loop_
_entity.id
_entity.type
_entity.pdbx_description
1 polymer ?
#
loop_
_entity_poly.entity_id
_entity_poly.type
_entity_poly.pdbx_seq_one_letter_code
_entity_poly.pdbx_strand_id
1 'polypeptide(L)'
;MKITIFKITLLLTFLLGLESYSQNIILSERTKISILTCGTGNESYSLFGHTALRIADETTYIDVVYNYGAFDFNTPNFVSKFAKGDLDYFAITHPFNDFMADYTYEHRNVYEQELALPLDLKQKLFDNLNTALSSGESVYRYKFIDKNCTTMVIDIINTTLGEAAISKKTTSELTYRSILYPYFDNHFYEQLGTSIIFGSKVDAISDHIFLPLDLMENLKLSTFRNQKLVQTETKTLLNYAPLVPSSWWNNGYSYLIFLGLIVILNLKIINQIYFFSMGTIGVLFVFLGFYSGHLELANNYNVLLFNPLLILSFCFYGATQRKWLYYLALFSLLLLVIYIVILINKVHFLIVLPMIFTNGYLLVKLALKHNKRISIII
;
A
#
# COMPACT_ATOMS: atom_id res chain seq x y z
N MET A 1 -57.12 -30.53 -22.84
CA MET A 1 -57.10 -30.67 -21.36
C MET A 1 -55.90 -31.47 -20.84
N LYS A 2 -55.55 -32.68 -21.35
CA LYS A 2 -54.41 -33.47 -20.87
C LYS A 2 -53.03 -32.80 -21.04
N ILE A 3 -52.82 -32.07 -22.13
CA ILE A 3 -51.52 -31.34 -22.40
C ILE A 3 -51.39 -30.14 -21.48
N THR A 4 -52.47 -29.47 -21.12
CA THR A 4 -52.44 -28.31 -20.20
C THR A 4 -52.14 -28.72 -18.76
N ILE A 5 -52.74 -29.86 -18.32
CA ILE A 5 -52.44 -30.44 -17.02
C ILE A 5 -51.00 -30.88 -16.91
N PHE A 6 -50.46 -31.53 -17.94
CA PHE A 6 -49.03 -31.94 -17.99
C PHE A 6 -48.07 -30.76 -17.91
N LYS A 7 -48.36 -29.66 -18.61
CA LYS A 7 -47.55 -28.43 -18.54
C LYS A 7 -47.60 -27.76 -17.17
N ILE A 8 -48.79 -27.75 -16.53
CA ILE A 8 -48.94 -27.19 -15.17
C ILE A 8 -48.25 -28.07 -14.13
N THR A 9 -48.32 -29.39 -14.25
CA THR A 9 -47.61 -30.32 -13.35
C THR A 9 -46.09 -30.19 -13.53
N LEU A 10 -45.59 -30.07 -14.74
CA LEU A 10 -44.17 -29.84 -15.03
C LEU A 10 -43.66 -28.51 -14.50
N LEU A 11 -44.49 -27.45 -14.59
CA LEU A 11 -44.17 -26.13 -14.03
C LEU A 11 -44.16 -26.16 -12.50
N LEU A 12 -45.12 -26.87 -11.88
CA LEU A 12 -45.17 -27.05 -10.42
C LEU A 12 -44.02 -27.90 -9.88
N THR A 13 -43.60 -28.96 -10.58
CA THR A 13 -42.42 -29.74 -10.21
C THR A 13 -41.14 -28.94 -10.38
N PHE A 14 -41.06 -28.07 -11.36
CA PHE A 14 -39.90 -27.18 -11.55
C PHE A 14 -39.89 -26.09 -10.45
N LEU A 15 -41.01 -25.55 -10.03
CA LEU A 15 -41.10 -24.57 -8.93
C LEU A 15 -40.81 -25.19 -7.55
N LEU A 16 -41.19 -26.46 -7.33
CA LEU A 16 -40.91 -27.18 -6.09
C LEU A 16 -39.45 -27.68 -6.00
N GLY A 17 -38.72 -27.75 -7.13
CA GLY A 17 -37.33 -28.17 -7.20
C GLY A 17 -36.34 -27.02 -6.95
N LEU A 18 -36.79 -25.80 -6.74
CA LEU A 18 -35.94 -24.62 -6.56
C LEU A 18 -35.64 -24.24 -5.09
N GLU A 19 -36.06 -25.06 -4.13
CA GLU A 19 -35.55 -24.91 -2.76
C GLU A 19 -34.12 -25.38 -2.73
N SER A 20 -33.22 -24.48 -3.11
CA SER A 20 -31.78 -24.63 -2.86
C SER A 20 -31.56 -24.42 -1.36
N TYR A 21 -31.65 -25.51 -0.60
CA TYR A 21 -31.19 -25.49 0.78
C TYR A 21 -29.68 -25.24 0.72
N SER A 22 -29.27 -24.03 1.02
CA SER A 22 -27.88 -23.78 1.44
C SER A 22 -27.67 -24.60 2.71
N GLN A 23 -27.07 -25.79 2.57
CA GLN A 23 -26.68 -26.57 3.74
C GLN A 23 -25.66 -25.75 4.51
N ASN A 24 -26.02 -25.33 5.71
CA ASN A 24 -25.05 -24.75 6.64
C ASN A 24 -23.98 -25.83 6.91
N ILE A 25 -22.79 -25.60 6.40
CA ILE A 25 -21.66 -26.49 6.64
C ILE A 25 -21.32 -26.39 8.12
N ILE A 26 -21.40 -27.53 8.83
CA ILE A 26 -21.01 -27.63 10.23
C ILE A 26 -19.57 -28.14 10.28
N LEU A 27 -18.71 -27.34 10.87
CA LEU A 27 -17.29 -27.67 11.05
C LEU A 27 -17.12 -28.78 12.10
N SER A 28 -16.10 -29.63 11.92
CA SER A 28 -15.76 -30.69 12.88
C SER A 28 -14.75 -30.23 13.92
N GLU A 29 -14.54 -31.04 14.96
CA GLU A 29 -13.47 -30.83 15.97
C GLU A 29 -12.05 -30.82 15.35
N ARG A 30 -11.88 -31.40 14.15
CA ARG A 30 -10.61 -31.41 13.42
C ARG A 30 -10.34 -30.16 12.61
N THR A 31 -11.27 -29.23 12.60
CA THR A 31 -11.11 -27.97 11.88
C THR A 31 -9.90 -27.20 12.39
N LYS A 32 -9.08 -26.73 11.47
CA LYS A 32 -7.98 -25.79 11.69
C LYS A 32 -8.28 -24.48 11.02
N ILE A 33 -8.09 -23.39 11.74
CA ILE A 33 -8.12 -22.03 11.19
C ILE A 33 -6.74 -21.45 11.36
N SER A 34 -6.17 -20.98 10.27
CA SER A 34 -4.79 -20.48 10.25
C SER A 34 -4.70 -19.14 9.53
N ILE A 35 -3.82 -18.27 10.01
CA ILE A 35 -3.38 -17.10 9.27
C ILE A 35 -2.20 -17.51 8.40
N LEU A 36 -2.33 -17.22 7.10
CA LEU A 36 -1.26 -17.37 6.13
C LEU A 36 -0.58 -16.02 5.94
N THR A 37 0.73 -16.00 6.20
CA THR A 37 1.59 -14.85 5.92
C THR A 37 2.44 -15.15 4.71
N CYS A 38 2.22 -14.40 3.62
CA CYS A 38 2.98 -14.53 2.40
C CYS A 38 4.09 -13.49 2.37
N GLY A 39 5.30 -13.94 2.10
CA GLY A 39 6.48 -13.09 2.02
C GLY A 39 6.42 -12.07 0.90
N THR A 40 7.39 -11.18 0.88
CA THR A 40 7.55 -10.15 -0.15
C THR A 40 7.81 -10.76 -1.53
N GLY A 41 7.43 -10.03 -2.56
CA GLY A 41 7.76 -10.30 -3.96
C GLY A 41 8.40 -9.09 -4.62
N ASN A 42 8.79 -9.19 -5.88
CA ASN A 42 9.50 -8.12 -6.60
C ASN A 42 8.57 -7.13 -7.31
N GLU A 43 7.30 -7.49 -7.49
CA GLU A 43 6.33 -6.59 -8.11
C GLU A 43 5.81 -5.56 -7.10
N SER A 44 5.52 -4.35 -7.56
CA SER A 44 5.09 -3.24 -6.69
C SER A 44 3.89 -3.59 -5.78
N TYR A 45 2.96 -4.43 -6.26
CA TYR A 45 1.81 -4.89 -5.47
C TYR A 45 2.15 -5.96 -4.43
N SER A 46 3.29 -6.62 -4.55
CA SER A 46 3.74 -7.72 -3.68
C SER A 46 4.89 -7.34 -2.73
N LEU A 47 5.42 -6.12 -2.84
CA LEU A 47 6.56 -5.65 -2.03
C LEU A 47 6.35 -5.82 -0.52
N PHE A 48 5.12 -5.68 -0.05
CA PHE A 48 4.81 -5.71 1.38
C PHE A 48 4.27 -7.06 1.86
N GLY A 49 4.28 -8.08 0.99
CA GLY A 49 3.71 -9.38 1.31
C GLY A 49 2.18 -9.41 1.20
N HIS A 50 1.57 -10.45 1.77
CA HIS A 50 0.12 -10.62 1.80
C HIS A 50 -0.32 -11.41 3.04
N THR A 51 -1.54 -11.15 3.52
CA THR A 51 -2.18 -11.89 4.60
C THR A 51 -3.47 -12.51 4.11
N ALA A 52 -3.65 -13.82 4.38
CA ALA A 52 -4.87 -14.54 4.07
C ALA A 52 -5.29 -15.41 5.26
N LEU A 53 -6.52 -15.92 5.25
CA LEU A 53 -7.06 -16.77 6.28
C LEU A 53 -7.46 -18.11 5.68
N ARG A 54 -6.89 -19.22 6.21
CA ARG A 54 -7.19 -20.58 5.77
C ARG A 54 -8.12 -21.27 6.75
N ILE A 55 -9.12 -21.99 6.23
CA ILE A 55 -9.96 -22.89 6.98
C ILE A 55 -9.84 -24.27 6.34
N ALA A 56 -9.37 -25.24 7.15
CA ALA A 56 -9.18 -26.62 6.72
C ALA A 56 -9.92 -27.55 7.66
N ASP A 57 -10.73 -28.47 7.13
CA ASP A 57 -11.43 -29.51 7.86
C ASP A 57 -11.43 -30.81 7.07
N GLU A 58 -10.63 -31.77 7.51
CA GLU A 58 -10.48 -33.07 6.85
C GLU A 58 -11.79 -33.88 6.84
N THR A 59 -12.67 -33.66 7.80
CA THR A 59 -13.94 -34.40 7.92
C THR A 59 -14.98 -33.95 6.90
N THR A 60 -15.04 -32.64 6.65
CA THR A 60 -15.96 -32.02 5.69
C THR A 60 -15.31 -31.77 4.32
N TYR A 61 -14.04 -32.15 4.17
CA TYR A 61 -13.24 -31.94 2.93
C TYR A 61 -13.14 -30.45 2.52
N ILE A 62 -13.15 -29.55 3.50
CA ILE A 62 -12.93 -28.13 3.27
C ILE A 62 -11.43 -27.85 3.40
N ASP A 63 -10.88 -27.14 2.43
CA ASP A 63 -9.55 -26.54 2.51
C ASP A 63 -9.53 -25.29 1.64
N VAL A 64 -9.94 -24.18 2.22
CA VAL A 64 -10.23 -22.93 1.53
C VAL A 64 -9.45 -21.78 2.15
N VAL A 65 -8.98 -20.88 1.30
CA VAL A 65 -8.28 -19.65 1.68
C VAL A 65 -9.17 -18.44 1.35
N TYR A 66 -9.41 -17.60 2.34
CA TYR A 66 -10.10 -16.32 2.22
C TYR A 66 -9.06 -15.22 2.02
N ASN A 67 -9.11 -14.58 0.86
CA ASN A 67 -8.21 -13.53 0.44
C ASN A 67 -8.91 -12.18 0.41
N TYR A 68 -8.53 -11.24 1.27
CA TYR A 68 -8.91 -9.85 1.19
C TYR A 68 -7.91 -9.09 0.32
N GLY A 69 -8.39 -8.20 -0.56
CA GLY A 69 -7.53 -7.37 -1.40
C GLY A 69 -7.68 -7.63 -2.90
N ALA A 70 -8.63 -8.47 -3.30
CA ALA A 70 -9.00 -8.60 -4.71
C ALA A 70 -9.70 -7.32 -5.20
N PHE A 71 -9.50 -6.96 -6.46
CA PHE A 71 -10.12 -5.82 -7.12
C PHE A 71 -10.30 -6.13 -8.62
N ASP A 72 -11.18 -5.39 -9.29
CA ASP A 72 -11.43 -5.56 -10.71
C ASP A 72 -10.80 -4.43 -11.53
N PHE A 73 -9.83 -4.76 -12.37
CA PHE A 73 -9.19 -3.84 -13.31
C PHE A 73 -10.17 -3.26 -14.35
N ASN A 74 -11.29 -3.96 -14.64
CA ASN A 74 -12.32 -3.48 -15.55
C ASN A 74 -13.23 -2.42 -14.91
N THR A 75 -13.04 -2.10 -13.65
CA THR A 75 -13.81 -1.04 -12.97
C THR A 75 -13.70 0.27 -13.75
N PRO A 76 -14.83 0.89 -14.17
CA PRO A 76 -14.79 2.18 -14.87
C PRO A 76 -14.02 3.24 -14.08
N ASN A 77 -13.14 3.99 -14.78
CA ASN A 77 -12.27 5.01 -14.17
C ASN A 77 -11.34 4.46 -13.07
N PHE A 78 -10.83 3.24 -13.24
CA PHE A 78 -9.99 2.52 -12.27
C PHE A 78 -8.91 3.41 -11.65
N VAL A 79 -8.04 4.03 -12.46
CA VAL A 79 -6.92 4.87 -11.97
C VAL A 79 -7.43 6.05 -11.14
N SER A 80 -8.51 6.71 -11.59
CA SER A 80 -9.09 7.85 -10.86
C SER A 80 -9.69 7.42 -9.53
N LYS A 81 -10.42 6.29 -9.49
CA LYS A 81 -10.97 5.73 -8.26
C LYS A 81 -9.87 5.28 -7.30
N PHE A 82 -8.83 4.63 -7.82
CA PHE A 82 -7.66 4.23 -7.02
C PHE A 82 -6.99 5.46 -6.40
N ALA A 83 -6.65 6.49 -7.20
CA ALA A 83 -6.02 7.71 -6.70
C ALA A 83 -6.90 8.47 -5.70
N LYS A 84 -8.23 8.40 -5.86
CA LYS A 84 -9.19 8.99 -4.92
C LYS A 84 -9.36 8.18 -3.64
N GLY A 85 -9.00 6.88 -3.64
CA GLY A 85 -9.26 5.94 -2.56
C GLY A 85 -10.74 5.50 -2.50
N ASP A 86 -11.40 5.50 -3.65
CA ASP A 86 -12.79 5.08 -3.86
C ASP A 86 -12.89 3.76 -4.62
N LEU A 87 -11.76 3.10 -4.91
CA LEU A 87 -11.75 1.80 -5.54
C LEU A 87 -12.23 0.74 -4.54
N ASP A 88 -13.20 -0.04 -4.96
CA ASP A 88 -13.73 -1.15 -4.18
C ASP A 88 -12.80 -2.35 -4.29
N TYR A 89 -12.41 -2.86 -3.14
CA TYR A 89 -11.72 -4.13 -2.96
C TYR A 89 -12.67 -5.09 -2.29
N PHE A 90 -12.45 -6.38 -2.46
CA PHE A 90 -13.32 -7.41 -1.91
C PHE A 90 -12.55 -8.66 -1.50
N ALA A 91 -13.22 -9.52 -0.73
CA ALA A 91 -12.70 -10.84 -0.42
C ALA A 91 -13.10 -11.84 -1.51
N ILE A 92 -12.20 -12.77 -1.81
CA ILE A 92 -12.43 -13.94 -2.65
C ILE A 92 -11.94 -15.19 -1.95
N THR A 93 -12.41 -16.35 -2.41
CA THR A 93 -11.93 -17.65 -1.90
C THR A 93 -11.20 -18.43 -2.98
N HIS A 94 -10.18 -19.17 -2.57
CA HIS A 94 -9.46 -20.11 -3.42
C HIS A 94 -9.31 -21.46 -2.71
N PRO A 95 -9.33 -22.60 -3.41
CA PRO A 95 -8.79 -23.84 -2.88
C PRO A 95 -7.34 -23.62 -2.41
N PHE A 96 -6.97 -24.24 -1.29
CA PHE A 96 -5.62 -24.03 -0.74
C PHE A 96 -4.51 -24.45 -1.71
N ASN A 97 -4.72 -25.52 -2.50
CA ASN A 97 -3.73 -25.96 -3.47
C ASN A 97 -3.49 -24.93 -4.58
N ASP A 98 -4.54 -24.25 -5.05
CA ASP A 98 -4.43 -23.21 -6.07
C ASP A 98 -3.69 -22.00 -5.51
N PHE A 99 -4.04 -21.59 -4.28
CA PHE A 99 -3.32 -20.54 -3.56
C PHE A 99 -1.82 -20.86 -3.44
N MET A 100 -1.47 -22.07 -3.04
CA MET A 100 -0.07 -22.49 -2.90
C MET A 100 0.66 -22.56 -4.26
N ALA A 101 -0.05 -22.91 -5.34
CA ALA A 101 0.52 -22.95 -6.68
C ALA A 101 0.95 -21.54 -7.15
N ASP A 102 0.13 -20.50 -6.86
CA ASP A 102 0.46 -19.12 -7.20
C ASP A 102 1.74 -18.66 -6.51
N TYR A 103 1.87 -18.89 -5.19
CA TYR A 103 3.07 -18.51 -4.44
C TYR A 103 4.30 -19.34 -4.78
N THR A 104 4.10 -20.58 -5.21
CA THR A 104 5.17 -21.44 -5.76
C THR A 104 5.68 -20.87 -7.07
N TYR A 105 4.79 -20.45 -7.97
CA TYR A 105 5.14 -19.82 -9.24
C TYR A 105 5.87 -18.48 -9.04
N GLU A 106 5.42 -17.68 -8.09
CA GLU A 106 6.04 -16.39 -7.76
C GLU A 106 7.35 -16.52 -6.93
N HIS A 107 7.73 -17.74 -6.50
CA HIS A 107 8.87 -18.02 -5.61
C HIS A 107 8.81 -17.18 -4.33
N ARG A 108 7.64 -17.09 -3.70
CA ARG A 108 7.42 -16.36 -2.46
C ARG A 108 7.23 -17.30 -1.28
N ASN A 109 7.75 -16.91 -0.13
CA ASN A 109 7.61 -17.65 1.11
C ASN A 109 6.16 -17.64 1.60
N VAL A 110 5.72 -18.74 2.20
CA VAL A 110 4.42 -18.81 2.85
C VAL A 110 4.59 -19.43 4.23
N TYR A 111 4.09 -18.73 5.22
CA TYR A 111 4.10 -19.14 6.64
C TYR A 111 2.67 -19.34 7.12
N GLU A 112 2.47 -20.32 7.99
CA GLU A 112 1.17 -20.64 8.57
C GLU A 112 1.23 -20.59 10.09
N GLN A 113 0.25 -19.91 10.71
CA GLN A 113 0.07 -19.86 12.16
C GLN A 113 -1.36 -20.27 12.49
N GLU A 114 -1.52 -21.44 13.12
CA GLU A 114 -2.81 -21.98 13.52
C GLU A 114 -3.34 -21.25 14.76
N LEU A 115 -4.60 -20.82 14.72
CA LEU A 115 -5.28 -20.15 15.83
C LEU A 115 -5.88 -21.18 16.79
N ALA A 116 -5.55 -21.04 18.07
CA ALA A 116 -6.08 -21.87 19.14
C ALA A 116 -7.48 -21.43 19.56
N LEU A 117 -8.46 -21.72 18.72
CA LEU A 117 -9.85 -21.35 18.94
C LEU A 117 -10.71 -22.57 19.29
N PRO A 118 -11.69 -22.46 20.19
CA PRO A 118 -12.69 -23.50 20.42
C PRO A 118 -13.63 -23.60 19.21
N LEU A 119 -14.28 -24.77 19.05
CA LEU A 119 -15.07 -25.09 17.86
C LEU A 119 -16.20 -24.10 17.59
N ASP A 120 -16.88 -23.62 18.63
CA ASP A 120 -17.94 -22.62 18.52
C ASP A 120 -17.47 -21.31 17.88
N LEU A 121 -16.26 -20.85 18.24
CA LEU A 121 -15.65 -19.66 17.62
C LEU A 121 -15.08 -19.94 16.22
N LYS A 122 -14.61 -21.17 15.95
CA LYS A 122 -14.24 -21.58 14.59
C LYS A 122 -15.44 -21.53 13.67
N GLN A 123 -16.57 -22.12 14.11
CA GLN A 123 -17.84 -22.09 13.35
C GLN A 123 -18.30 -20.64 13.12
N LYS A 124 -18.34 -19.82 14.19
CA LYS A 124 -18.74 -18.42 14.10
C LYS A 124 -17.89 -17.64 13.11
N LEU A 125 -16.55 -17.86 13.10
CA LEU A 125 -15.67 -17.18 12.14
C LEU A 125 -15.93 -17.63 10.70
N PHE A 126 -16.14 -18.93 10.49
CA PHE A 126 -16.52 -19.47 9.19
C PHE A 126 -17.83 -18.91 8.67
N ASP A 127 -18.84 -18.84 9.54
CA ASP A 127 -20.17 -18.28 9.19
C ASP A 127 -20.08 -16.78 8.88
N ASN A 128 -19.32 -16.01 9.67
CA ASN A 128 -19.10 -14.58 9.43
C ASN A 128 -18.43 -14.34 8.07
N LEU A 129 -17.40 -15.14 7.73
CA LEU A 129 -16.69 -15.02 6.45
C LEU A 129 -17.61 -15.32 5.27
N ASN A 130 -18.39 -16.39 5.34
CA ASN A 130 -19.32 -16.77 4.26
C ASN A 130 -20.49 -15.78 4.15
N THR A 131 -20.99 -15.27 5.27
CA THR A 131 -22.01 -14.23 5.28
C THR A 131 -21.48 -12.96 4.63
N ALA A 132 -20.28 -12.51 4.98
CA ALA A 132 -19.67 -11.32 4.38
C ALA A 132 -19.48 -11.47 2.86
N LEU A 133 -19.08 -12.67 2.39
CA LEU A 133 -18.97 -12.95 0.95
C LEU A 133 -20.33 -12.91 0.23
N SER A 134 -21.35 -13.52 0.81
CA SER A 134 -22.67 -13.63 0.18
C SER A 134 -23.49 -12.35 0.25
N SER A 135 -23.36 -11.56 1.32
CA SER A 135 -24.06 -10.28 1.51
C SER A 135 -23.40 -9.10 0.79
N GLY A 136 -22.17 -9.25 0.32
CA GLY A 136 -21.36 -8.16 -0.23
C GLY A 136 -20.68 -7.28 0.84
N GLU A 137 -20.79 -7.62 2.13
CA GLU A 137 -20.11 -6.91 3.22
C GLU A 137 -18.58 -7.10 3.20
N SER A 138 -18.09 -8.06 2.40
CA SER A 138 -16.66 -8.24 2.12
C SER A 138 -16.08 -7.13 1.25
N VAL A 139 -16.92 -6.27 0.64
CA VAL A 139 -16.49 -5.13 -0.18
C VAL A 139 -16.06 -3.98 0.72
N TYR A 140 -14.89 -3.41 0.46
CA TYR A 140 -14.36 -2.31 1.24
C TYR A 140 -13.54 -1.33 0.41
N ARG A 141 -13.40 -0.08 0.90
CA ARG A 141 -12.51 0.92 0.32
C ARG A 141 -11.10 0.70 0.84
N TYR A 142 -10.20 0.37 -0.05
CA TYR A 142 -8.79 0.14 0.30
C TYR A 142 -8.12 1.41 0.84
N LYS A 143 -7.37 1.26 1.94
CA LYS A 143 -6.46 2.26 2.50
C LYS A 143 -5.15 1.58 2.83
N PHE A 144 -4.06 2.11 2.34
CA PHE A 144 -2.76 1.45 2.39
C PHE A 144 -2.33 1.07 3.83
N ILE A 145 -2.50 1.97 4.80
CA ILE A 145 -2.21 1.71 6.21
C ILE A 145 -3.44 1.17 6.94
N ASP A 146 -4.60 1.84 6.80
CA ASP A 146 -5.71 1.67 7.72
C ASP A 146 -6.67 0.54 7.33
N LYS A 147 -6.72 0.13 6.04
CA LYS A 147 -7.70 -0.87 5.56
C LYS A 147 -7.16 -1.67 4.38
N ASN A 148 -6.41 -2.72 4.66
CA ASN A 148 -5.75 -3.60 3.70
C ASN A 148 -5.97 -5.08 4.06
N CYS A 149 -5.34 -6.03 3.35
CA CYS A 149 -5.50 -7.46 3.61
C CYS A 149 -5.18 -7.85 5.06
N THR A 150 -4.16 -7.26 5.67
CA THR A 150 -3.75 -7.54 7.04
C THR A 150 -4.77 -7.03 8.05
N THR A 151 -5.17 -5.76 7.93
CA THR A 151 -6.14 -5.15 8.87
C THR A 151 -7.51 -5.80 8.76
N MET A 152 -7.95 -6.17 7.53
CA MET A 152 -9.23 -6.87 7.33
C MET A 152 -9.25 -8.24 8.00
N VAL A 153 -8.14 -9.01 7.95
CA VAL A 153 -8.03 -10.30 8.65
C VAL A 153 -8.04 -10.10 10.17
N ILE A 154 -7.33 -9.08 10.68
CA ILE A 154 -7.35 -8.73 12.11
C ILE A 154 -8.77 -8.37 12.55
N ASP A 155 -9.45 -7.53 11.80
CA ASP A 155 -10.78 -7.03 12.13
C ASP A 155 -11.82 -8.15 12.20
N ILE A 156 -11.85 -9.06 11.21
CA ILE A 156 -12.82 -10.17 11.22
C ILE A 156 -12.56 -11.14 12.38
N ILE A 157 -11.30 -11.41 12.73
CA ILE A 157 -10.95 -12.25 13.86
C ILE A 157 -11.35 -11.57 15.16
N ASN A 158 -10.92 -10.34 15.41
CA ASN A 158 -11.22 -9.61 16.63
C ASN A 158 -12.75 -9.43 16.83
N THR A 159 -13.49 -9.13 15.76
CA THR A 159 -14.96 -9.04 15.78
C THR A 159 -15.59 -10.36 16.17
N THR A 160 -15.07 -11.48 15.63
CA THR A 160 -15.57 -12.82 15.96
C THR A 160 -15.31 -13.16 17.42
N LEU A 161 -14.12 -12.82 17.94
CA LEU A 161 -13.73 -13.08 19.33
C LEU A 161 -14.44 -12.15 20.33
N GLY A 162 -14.93 -11.01 19.88
CA GLY A 162 -15.59 -9.99 20.72
C GLY A 162 -14.62 -9.15 21.54
N GLU A 163 -13.31 -9.25 21.28
CA GLU A 163 -12.24 -8.44 21.91
C GLU A 163 -11.07 -8.22 20.95
N ALA A 164 -10.24 -7.21 21.21
CA ALA A 164 -9.03 -6.92 20.44
C ALA A 164 -7.87 -7.87 20.81
N ALA A 165 -8.06 -9.18 20.59
CA ALA A 165 -7.06 -10.21 20.89
C ALA A 165 -5.78 -10.02 20.07
N ILE A 166 -5.93 -9.63 18.79
CA ILE A 166 -4.83 -9.28 17.91
C ILE A 166 -4.68 -7.76 17.91
N SER A 167 -3.62 -7.28 18.52
CA SER A 167 -3.25 -5.86 18.58
C SER A 167 -1.74 -5.73 18.60
N LYS A 168 -1.23 -4.53 18.32
CA LYS A 168 0.21 -4.27 18.37
C LYS A 168 0.73 -4.45 19.79
N LYS A 169 1.57 -5.44 19.99
CA LYS A 169 2.22 -5.77 21.27
C LYS A 169 3.70 -5.34 21.28
N THR A 170 4.29 -5.18 20.11
CA THR A 170 5.67 -4.71 19.98
C THR A 170 5.76 -3.23 20.35
N THR A 171 6.59 -2.89 21.32
CA THR A 171 6.83 -1.51 21.82
C THR A 171 7.81 -0.72 20.93
N SER A 172 7.80 -0.92 19.62
CA SER A 172 8.69 -0.17 18.75
C SER A 172 8.19 1.28 18.57
N GLU A 173 9.04 2.26 18.82
CA GLU A 173 8.78 3.67 18.50
C GLU A 173 9.01 4.01 17.02
N LEU A 174 8.91 3.01 16.14
CA LEU A 174 9.11 3.18 14.71
C LEU A 174 7.91 3.87 14.08
N THR A 175 8.20 4.81 13.18
CA THR A 175 7.16 5.43 12.35
C THR A 175 6.69 4.43 11.28
N TYR A 176 5.49 4.66 10.74
CA TYR A 176 5.00 3.87 9.59
C TYR A 176 6.02 3.87 8.45
N ARG A 177 6.63 5.01 8.15
CA ARG A 177 7.67 5.13 7.11
C ARG A 177 8.89 4.27 7.44
N SER A 178 9.36 4.26 8.68
CA SER A 178 10.51 3.45 9.10
C SER A 178 10.25 1.95 8.97
N ILE A 179 9.00 1.52 9.24
CA ILE A 179 8.57 0.13 9.08
C ILE A 179 8.54 -0.28 7.61
N LEU A 180 8.17 0.64 6.70
CA LEU A 180 8.10 0.37 5.26
C LEU A 180 9.49 0.28 4.59
N TYR A 181 10.49 1.00 5.12
CA TYR A 181 11.77 1.18 4.45
C TYR A 181 12.52 -0.12 4.10
N PRO A 182 12.60 -1.14 4.97
CA PRO A 182 13.28 -2.40 4.65
C PRO A 182 12.66 -3.18 3.48
N TYR A 183 11.38 -2.93 3.17
CA TYR A 183 10.69 -3.61 2.07
C TYR A 183 11.10 -3.10 0.68
N PHE A 184 11.81 -1.96 0.62
CA PHE A 184 12.29 -1.37 -0.63
C PHE A 184 13.72 -1.79 -0.99
N ASP A 185 14.30 -2.78 -0.32
CA ASP A 185 15.62 -3.27 -0.68
C ASP A 185 15.67 -3.66 -2.16
N ASN A 186 16.63 -3.08 -2.92
CA ASN A 186 16.77 -3.21 -4.37
C ASN A 186 15.61 -2.62 -5.23
N HIS A 187 14.72 -1.83 -4.64
CA HIS A 187 13.60 -1.14 -5.29
C HIS A 187 13.72 0.38 -5.10
N PHE A 188 14.78 0.97 -5.66
CA PHE A 188 15.18 2.36 -5.38
C PHE A 188 14.12 3.39 -5.76
N TYR A 189 13.53 3.28 -6.96
CA TYR A 189 12.54 4.27 -7.41
C TYR A 189 11.19 4.10 -6.73
N GLU A 190 10.82 2.91 -6.29
CA GLU A 190 9.67 2.68 -5.42
C GLU A 190 9.88 3.33 -4.05
N GLN A 191 11.09 3.20 -3.48
CA GLN A 191 11.46 3.88 -2.24
C GLN A 191 11.46 5.40 -2.40
N LEU A 192 12.04 5.93 -3.46
CA LEU A 192 12.04 7.36 -3.75
C LEU A 192 10.61 7.86 -3.97
N GLY A 193 9.81 7.14 -4.78
CA GLY A 193 8.42 7.49 -5.08
C GLY A 193 7.57 7.58 -3.82
N THR A 194 7.60 6.55 -2.96
CA THR A 194 6.86 6.56 -1.68
C THR A 194 7.39 7.60 -0.71
N SER A 195 8.71 7.88 -0.72
CA SER A 195 9.32 8.92 0.11
C SER A 195 8.79 10.31 -0.21
N ILE A 196 8.50 10.61 -1.48
CA ILE A 196 8.05 11.95 -1.91
C ILE A 196 6.53 12.08 -2.00
N ILE A 197 5.80 10.99 -2.30
CA ILE A 197 4.33 11.06 -2.43
C ILE A 197 3.63 11.04 -1.07
N PHE A 198 4.18 10.35 -0.07
CA PHE A 198 3.59 10.26 1.25
C PHE A 198 3.83 11.53 2.08
N GLY A 199 2.77 11.99 2.73
CA GLY A 199 2.76 13.14 3.62
C GLY A 199 3.12 12.81 5.07
N SER A 200 2.63 13.62 5.98
CA SER A 200 3.01 13.57 7.41
C SER A 200 2.46 12.36 8.17
N LYS A 201 1.36 11.74 7.73
CA LYS A 201 0.76 10.59 8.45
C LYS A 201 1.75 9.44 8.63
N VAL A 202 2.53 9.12 7.59
CA VAL A 202 3.48 7.99 7.66
C VAL A 202 4.69 8.27 8.56
N ASP A 203 4.90 9.52 8.99
CA ASP A 203 5.94 9.90 9.93
C ASP A 203 5.47 9.84 11.39
N ALA A 204 4.19 9.52 11.65
CA ALA A 204 3.69 9.21 12.97
C ALA A 204 4.20 7.84 13.44
N ILE A 205 4.34 7.67 14.75
CA ILE A 205 4.64 6.36 15.35
C ILE A 205 3.49 5.41 14.99
N SER A 206 3.83 4.20 14.53
CA SER A 206 2.84 3.20 14.18
C SER A 206 2.10 2.70 15.41
N ASP A 207 0.80 2.87 15.46
CA ASP A 207 -0.08 2.49 16.56
C ASP A 207 -0.83 1.17 16.33
N HIS A 208 -0.83 0.65 15.10
CA HIS A 208 -1.48 -0.62 14.76
C HIS A 208 -0.67 -1.45 13.77
N ILE A 209 -1.06 -2.73 13.63
CA ILE A 209 -0.46 -3.69 12.72
C ILE A 209 -1.10 -3.48 11.34
N PHE A 210 -0.28 -3.26 10.31
CA PHE A 210 -0.77 -3.05 8.95
C PHE A 210 -0.01 -3.87 7.87
N LEU A 211 1.07 -4.54 8.25
CA LEU A 211 1.88 -5.37 7.34
C LEU A 211 1.82 -6.86 7.74
N PRO A 212 1.88 -7.77 6.75
CA PRO A 212 1.79 -9.21 6.99
C PRO A 212 2.85 -9.75 7.94
N LEU A 213 4.13 -9.39 7.74
CA LEU A 213 5.22 -9.87 8.60
C LEU A 213 5.13 -9.29 10.02
N ASP A 214 4.64 -8.06 10.17
CA ASP A 214 4.40 -7.46 11.49
C ASP A 214 3.26 -8.19 12.20
N LEU A 215 2.19 -8.59 11.47
CA LEU A 215 1.14 -9.43 12.03
C LEU A 215 1.69 -10.77 12.49
N MET A 216 2.51 -11.44 11.69
CA MET A 216 3.10 -12.74 12.03
C MET A 216 3.87 -12.68 13.35
N GLU A 217 4.63 -11.62 13.60
CA GLU A 217 5.38 -11.46 14.85
C GLU A 217 4.47 -11.11 16.05
N ASN A 218 3.48 -10.23 15.85
CA ASN A 218 2.56 -9.86 16.92
C ASN A 218 1.60 -10.99 17.31
N LEU A 219 1.26 -11.90 16.38
CA LEU A 219 0.45 -13.09 16.67
C LEU A 219 1.11 -14.01 17.71
N LYS A 220 2.44 -14.15 17.68
CA LYS A 220 3.19 -14.94 18.69
C LYS A 220 3.01 -14.41 20.12
N LEU A 221 2.69 -13.12 20.23
CA LEU A 221 2.49 -12.40 21.49
C LEU A 221 1.00 -12.23 21.84
N SER A 222 0.11 -12.54 20.90
CA SER A 222 -1.32 -12.34 21.06
C SER A 222 -1.94 -13.38 22.00
N THR A 223 -2.88 -12.93 22.80
CA THR A 223 -3.58 -13.75 23.77
C THR A 223 -5.08 -13.57 23.66
N PHE A 224 -5.83 -14.64 23.89
CA PHE A 224 -7.29 -14.64 23.99
C PHE A 224 -7.69 -15.41 25.25
N ARG A 225 -8.55 -14.83 26.10
CA ARG A 225 -8.95 -15.41 27.40
C ARG A 225 -7.77 -15.89 28.26
N ASN A 226 -6.70 -15.07 28.30
CA ASN A 226 -5.44 -15.36 29.04
C ASN A 226 -4.64 -16.59 28.52
N GLN A 227 -4.96 -17.09 27.34
CA GLN A 227 -4.19 -18.14 26.66
C GLN A 227 -3.55 -17.61 25.40
N LYS A 228 -2.44 -18.18 24.96
CA LYS A 228 -1.83 -17.83 23.69
C LYS A 228 -2.81 -18.09 22.53
N LEU A 229 -3.00 -17.11 21.67
CA LEU A 229 -3.86 -17.24 20.49
C LEU A 229 -3.24 -18.18 19.44
N VAL A 230 -1.91 -18.26 19.39
CA VAL A 230 -1.14 -19.22 18.58
C VAL A 230 -0.32 -20.08 19.54
N GLN A 231 -0.61 -21.38 19.61
CA GLN A 231 0.07 -22.31 20.52
C GLN A 231 1.23 -23.05 19.86
N THR A 232 1.16 -23.25 18.55
CA THR A 232 2.17 -23.96 17.77
C THR A 232 3.22 -22.98 17.21
N GLU A 233 4.41 -23.50 16.90
CA GLU A 233 5.40 -22.73 16.16
C GLU A 233 4.89 -22.38 14.76
N THR A 234 5.36 -21.25 14.24
CA THR A 234 5.07 -20.83 12.86
C THR A 234 5.58 -21.89 11.88
N LYS A 235 4.68 -22.49 11.12
CA LYS A 235 5.03 -23.49 10.12
C LYS A 235 5.42 -22.80 8.81
N THR A 236 6.57 -23.15 8.27
CA THR A 236 6.99 -22.72 6.94
C THR A 236 6.45 -23.69 5.90
N LEU A 237 5.56 -23.21 5.02
CA LEU A 237 4.96 -24.00 3.95
C LEU A 237 5.78 -23.92 2.66
N LEU A 238 6.25 -22.72 2.32
CA LEU A 238 7.19 -22.47 1.20
C LEU A 238 8.37 -21.66 1.71
N ASN A 239 9.56 -22.04 1.29
CA ASN A 239 10.80 -21.38 1.67
C ASN A 239 11.71 -21.21 0.45
N TYR A 240 11.78 -20.02 -0.07
CA TYR A 240 12.63 -19.64 -1.19
C TYR A 240 13.71 -18.66 -0.74
N ALA A 241 14.88 -18.72 -1.36
CA ALA A 241 15.86 -17.66 -1.19
C ALA A 241 15.31 -16.34 -1.76
N PRO A 242 15.58 -15.20 -1.12
CA PRO A 242 15.11 -13.90 -1.63
C PRO A 242 15.59 -13.70 -3.07
N LEU A 243 14.67 -13.42 -3.97
CA LEU A 243 15.01 -13.00 -5.33
C LEU A 243 15.47 -11.54 -5.26
N VAL A 244 16.74 -11.31 -5.52
CA VAL A 244 17.28 -9.95 -5.61
C VAL A 244 17.05 -9.45 -7.04
N PRO A 245 16.15 -8.48 -7.27
CA PRO A 245 15.94 -7.94 -8.60
C PRO A 245 17.21 -7.20 -9.04
N SER A 246 17.76 -7.60 -10.18
CA SER A 246 18.87 -6.87 -10.78
C SER A 246 18.33 -5.91 -11.84
N SER A 247 18.42 -4.61 -11.56
CA SER A 247 18.03 -3.60 -12.53
C SER A 247 19.17 -2.62 -12.75
N TRP A 248 19.57 -2.44 -14.01
CA TRP A 248 20.61 -1.48 -14.36
C TRP A 248 20.16 -0.02 -14.15
N TRP A 249 18.85 0.24 -14.13
CA TRP A 249 18.29 1.59 -14.01
C TRP A 249 17.60 1.86 -12.67
N ASN A 250 16.98 0.85 -12.02
CA ASN A 250 16.27 1.03 -10.75
C ASN A 250 17.25 0.97 -9.57
N ASN A 251 18.13 1.98 -9.47
CA ASN A 251 19.14 2.08 -8.42
C ASN A 251 19.57 3.53 -8.19
N GLY A 252 20.27 3.79 -7.08
CA GLY A 252 20.73 5.11 -6.71
C GLY A 252 21.76 5.71 -7.69
N TYR A 253 22.51 4.87 -8.41
CA TYR A 253 23.52 5.37 -9.37
C TYR A 253 22.85 6.04 -10.57
N SER A 254 21.82 5.43 -11.16
CA SER A 254 21.07 6.00 -12.27
C SER A 254 20.44 7.34 -11.89
N TYR A 255 19.90 7.43 -10.67
CA TYR A 255 19.36 8.66 -10.10
C TYR A 255 20.40 9.76 -9.94
N LEU A 256 21.57 9.43 -9.36
CA LEU A 256 22.66 10.38 -9.20
C LEU A 256 23.22 10.85 -10.53
N ILE A 257 23.39 9.94 -11.51
CA ILE A 257 23.83 10.27 -12.86
C ILE A 257 22.83 11.23 -13.52
N PHE A 258 21.53 10.93 -13.44
CA PHE A 258 20.48 11.78 -14.01
C PHE A 258 20.53 13.21 -13.44
N LEU A 259 20.56 13.36 -12.12
CA LEU A 259 20.65 14.68 -11.48
C LEU A 259 22.00 15.36 -11.73
N GLY A 260 23.10 14.59 -11.73
CA GLY A 260 24.43 15.09 -12.04
C GLY A 260 24.53 15.65 -13.47
N LEU A 261 23.93 14.98 -14.45
CA LEU A 261 23.85 15.48 -15.82
C LEU A 261 23.10 16.81 -15.92
N ILE A 262 22.00 17.00 -15.18
CA ILE A 262 21.27 18.29 -15.13
C ILE A 262 22.20 19.42 -14.63
N VAL A 263 22.95 19.14 -13.57
CA VAL A 263 23.87 20.13 -12.95
C VAL A 263 25.06 20.42 -13.84
N ILE A 264 25.70 19.40 -14.44
CA ILE A 264 26.92 19.52 -15.26
C ILE A 264 26.62 20.19 -16.60
N LEU A 265 25.62 19.69 -17.33
CA LEU A 265 25.24 20.24 -18.63
C LEU A 265 24.69 21.65 -18.48
N ASN A 266 23.89 21.87 -17.43
CA ASN A 266 23.36 23.18 -17.05
C ASN A 266 22.78 23.99 -18.24
N LEU A 267 22.15 23.29 -19.16
CA LEU A 267 21.55 23.91 -20.34
C LEU A 267 20.23 24.59 -19.95
N LYS A 268 20.00 25.78 -20.47
CA LYS A 268 18.78 26.57 -20.20
C LYS A 268 17.50 25.76 -20.33
N ILE A 269 17.38 25.00 -21.42
CA ILE A 269 16.18 24.20 -21.71
C ILE A 269 16.01 23.04 -20.71
N ILE A 270 17.10 22.37 -20.35
CA ILE A 270 17.09 21.26 -19.37
C ILE A 270 16.65 21.77 -18.00
N ASN A 271 17.21 22.93 -17.56
CA ASN A 271 16.84 23.55 -16.28
C ASN A 271 15.35 23.96 -16.25
N GLN A 272 14.83 24.46 -17.38
CA GLN A 272 13.41 24.82 -17.49
C GLN A 272 12.51 23.58 -17.43
N ILE A 273 12.88 22.51 -18.15
CA ILE A 273 12.15 21.23 -18.09
C ILE A 273 12.18 20.69 -16.67
N TYR A 274 13.33 20.72 -15.99
CA TYR A 274 13.46 20.29 -14.60
C TYR A 274 12.53 21.05 -13.66
N PHE A 275 12.57 22.40 -13.69
CA PHE A 275 11.68 23.21 -12.85
C PHE A 275 10.20 23.01 -13.18
N PHE A 276 9.87 22.88 -14.46
CA PHE A 276 8.50 22.60 -14.90
C PHE A 276 8.02 21.23 -14.37
N SER A 277 8.85 20.20 -14.48
CA SER A 277 8.54 18.85 -13.96
C SER A 277 8.40 18.86 -12.44
N MET A 278 9.32 19.51 -11.71
CA MET A 278 9.23 19.66 -10.25
C MET A 278 7.92 20.36 -9.84
N GLY A 279 7.60 21.46 -10.51
CA GLY A 279 6.37 22.19 -10.21
C GLY A 279 5.09 21.40 -10.55
N THR A 280 5.10 20.65 -11.65
CA THR A 280 3.95 19.80 -12.05
C THR A 280 3.71 18.69 -11.03
N ILE A 281 4.78 18.02 -10.56
CA ILE A 281 4.70 17.03 -9.47
C ILE A 281 4.15 17.70 -8.20
N GLY A 282 4.59 18.92 -7.88
CA GLY A 282 4.07 19.67 -6.75
C GLY A 282 2.58 19.98 -6.85
N VAL A 283 2.09 20.37 -8.03
CA VAL A 283 0.65 20.53 -8.28
C VAL A 283 -0.09 19.21 -8.06
N LEU A 284 0.47 18.10 -8.56
CA LEU A 284 -0.11 16.78 -8.34
C LEU A 284 -0.18 16.43 -6.84
N PHE A 285 0.87 16.69 -6.06
CA PHE A 285 0.86 16.42 -4.62
C PHE A 285 -0.16 17.26 -3.87
N VAL A 286 -0.28 18.55 -4.21
CA VAL A 286 -1.32 19.41 -3.66
C VAL A 286 -2.70 18.88 -4.03
N PHE A 287 -2.93 18.56 -5.30
CA PHE A 287 -4.20 18.01 -5.76
C PHE A 287 -4.55 16.70 -5.03
N LEU A 288 -3.64 15.73 -4.96
CA LEU A 288 -3.86 14.46 -4.27
C LEU A 288 -4.12 14.67 -2.78
N GLY A 289 -3.42 15.59 -2.13
CA GLY A 289 -3.61 15.89 -0.71
C GLY A 289 -5.02 16.38 -0.35
N PHE A 290 -5.73 17.03 -1.29
CA PHE A 290 -7.12 17.48 -1.11
C PHE A 290 -8.15 16.51 -1.70
N TYR A 291 -7.80 15.84 -2.80
CA TYR A 291 -8.73 15.00 -3.57
C TYR A 291 -8.80 13.58 -3.04
N SER A 292 -7.68 13.05 -2.56
CA SER A 292 -7.57 11.64 -2.17
C SER A 292 -8.09 11.39 -0.76
N GLY A 293 -8.84 10.30 -0.62
CA GLY A 293 -9.20 9.74 0.69
C GLY A 293 -8.10 8.85 1.30
N HIS A 294 -6.92 8.73 0.64
CA HIS A 294 -5.73 8.11 1.21
C HIS A 294 -5.05 9.09 2.15
N LEU A 295 -5.17 8.86 3.46
CA LEU A 295 -4.63 9.77 4.46
C LEU A 295 -3.10 9.90 4.40
N GLU A 296 -2.43 8.91 3.85
CA GLU A 296 -0.99 8.89 3.60
C GLU A 296 -0.52 9.98 2.65
N LEU A 297 -1.40 10.46 1.76
CA LEU A 297 -1.11 11.50 0.77
C LEU A 297 -1.39 12.91 1.31
N ALA A 298 -2.14 13.01 2.42
CA ALA A 298 -2.52 14.30 2.99
C ALA A 298 -1.31 14.98 3.68
N ASN A 299 -1.37 16.31 3.76
CA ASN A 299 -0.34 17.13 4.40
C ASN A 299 1.08 16.81 3.91
N ASN A 300 1.24 16.69 2.60
CA ASN A 300 2.50 16.35 1.97
C ASN A 300 3.46 17.54 1.95
N TYR A 301 4.37 17.60 2.92
CA TYR A 301 5.39 18.65 3.02
C TYR A 301 6.45 18.60 1.91
N ASN A 302 6.51 17.50 1.11
CA ASN A 302 7.39 17.45 -0.06
C ASN A 302 7.00 18.50 -1.12
N VAL A 303 5.81 19.09 -1.05
CA VAL A 303 5.41 20.27 -1.83
C VAL A 303 6.38 21.44 -1.67
N LEU A 304 7.12 21.52 -0.57
CA LEU A 304 8.15 22.56 -0.38
C LEU A 304 9.36 22.35 -1.30
N LEU A 305 9.75 21.09 -1.55
CA LEU A 305 10.77 20.73 -2.53
C LEU A 305 10.23 20.81 -3.96
N PHE A 306 9.03 20.24 -4.19
CA PHE A 306 8.30 20.22 -5.46
C PHE A 306 7.40 21.45 -5.59
N ASN A 307 7.96 22.64 -5.34
CA ASN A 307 7.18 23.87 -5.28
C ASN A 307 6.37 24.13 -6.58
N PRO A 308 5.02 24.13 -6.54
CA PRO A 308 4.17 24.38 -7.71
C PRO A 308 4.49 25.67 -8.48
N LEU A 309 4.97 26.68 -7.77
CA LEU A 309 5.33 27.97 -8.36
C LEU A 309 6.52 27.86 -9.33
N LEU A 310 7.31 26.77 -9.29
CA LEU A 310 8.40 26.55 -10.24
C LEU A 310 7.92 26.47 -11.70
N ILE A 311 6.66 26.14 -11.95
CA ILE A 311 6.04 26.21 -13.29
C ILE A 311 6.13 27.64 -13.86
N LEU A 312 5.98 28.65 -13.01
CA LEU A 312 6.05 30.05 -13.41
C LEU A 312 7.42 30.46 -13.96
N SER A 313 8.48 29.68 -13.63
CA SER A 313 9.81 29.92 -14.20
C SER A 313 9.78 29.87 -15.72
N PHE A 314 9.00 28.95 -16.30
CA PHE A 314 8.82 28.84 -17.76
C PHE A 314 8.11 30.06 -18.34
N CYS A 315 7.03 30.52 -17.73
CA CYS A 315 6.27 31.70 -18.18
C CYS A 315 7.10 32.98 -18.07
N PHE A 316 7.78 33.19 -16.93
CA PHE A 316 8.60 34.41 -16.73
C PHE A 316 9.84 34.45 -17.62
N TYR A 317 10.37 33.29 -17.97
CA TYR A 317 11.50 33.20 -18.89
C TYR A 317 11.12 33.59 -20.31
N GLY A 318 9.97 33.12 -20.78
CA GLY A 318 9.39 33.49 -22.08
C GLY A 318 9.07 34.97 -22.19
N ALA A 319 8.52 35.56 -21.13
CA ALA A 319 8.16 36.97 -21.03
C ALA A 319 9.34 37.91 -20.65
N THR A 320 10.56 37.40 -20.55
CA THR A 320 11.76 38.16 -20.15
C THR A 320 11.64 38.90 -18.79
N GLN A 321 10.80 38.38 -17.90
CA GLN A 321 10.47 38.99 -16.61
C GLN A 321 11.55 38.71 -15.54
N ARG A 322 12.75 39.30 -15.74
CA ARG A 322 13.95 39.05 -14.90
C ARG A 322 13.71 39.27 -13.41
N LYS A 323 12.98 40.30 -13.02
CA LYS A 323 12.67 40.63 -11.62
C LYS A 323 11.88 39.51 -10.92
N TRP A 324 10.88 38.95 -11.61
CA TRP A 324 10.03 37.89 -11.07
C TRP A 324 10.77 36.57 -10.94
N LEU A 325 11.67 36.24 -11.88
CA LEU A 325 12.57 35.08 -11.78
C LEU A 325 13.48 35.15 -10.55
N TYR A 326 14.00 36.33 -10.24
CA TYR A 326 14.79 36.54 -9.04
C TYR A 326 14.00 36.28 -7.76
N TYR A 327 12.83 36.88 -7.63
CA TYR A 327 11.99 36.68 -6.44
C TYR A 327 11.46 35.24 -6.32
N LEU A 328 11.08 34.63 -7.42
CA LEU A 328 10.70 33.20 -7.45
C LEU A 328 11.83 32.30 -6.94
N ALA A 329 13.06 32.56 -7.40
CA ALA A 329 14.22 31.79 -6.93
C ALA A 329 14.47 31.97 -5.44
N LEU A 330 14.44 33.21 -4.91
CA LEU A 330 14.62 33.48 -3.49
C LEU A 330 13.53 32.83 -2.63
N PHE A 331 12.28 32.95 -3.05
CA PHE A 331 11.17 32.33 -2.34
C PHE A 331 11.29 30.81 -2.34
N SER A 332 11.63 30.20 -3.47
CA SER A 332 11.82 28.75 -3.55
C SER A 332 13.03 28.28 -2.72
N LEU A 333 14.10 29.06 -2.62
CA LEU A 333 15.21 28.77 -1.70
C LEU A 333 14.79 28.84 -0.24
N LEU A 334 13.95 29.80 0.15
CA LEU A 334 13.38 29.84 1.50
C LEU A 334 12.56 28.58 1.81
N LEU A 335 11.67 28.15 0.88
CA LEU A 335 10.90 26.92 1.04
C LEU A 335 11.81 25.68 1.15
N LEU A 336 12.91 25.64 0.38
CA LEU A 336 13.89 24.57 0.44
C LEU A 336 14.58 24.49 1.80
N VAL A 337 14.93 25.63 2.40
CA VAL A 337 15.50 25.68 3.76
C VAL A 337 14.50 25.16 4.80
N ILE A 338 13.24 25.59 4.72
CA ILE A 338 12.17 25.07 5.60
C ILE A 338 12.02 23.56 5.43
N TYR A 339 12.05 23.07 4.21
CA TYR A 339 11.97 21.63 3.90
C TYR A 339 13.12 20.85 4.54
N ILE A 340 14.36 21.32 4.45
CA ILE A 340 15.53 20.69 5.08
C ILE A 340 15.32 20.59 6.61
N VAL A 341 14.83 21.64 7.25
CA VAL A 341 14.58 21.65 8.70
C VAL A 341 13.54 20.58 9.08
N ILE A 342 12.48 20.42 8.27
CA ILE A 342 11.45 19.40 8.50
C ILE A 342 12.03 17.98 8.35
N LEU A 343 12.99 17.80 7.45
CA LEU A 343 13.48 16.48 7.04
C LEU A 343 14.66 15.95 7.86
N ILE A 344 15.40 16.78 8.56
CA ILE A 344 16.71 16.45 9.13
C ILE A 344 16.70 15.18 10.00
N ASN A 345 15.58 14.86 10.64
CA ASN A 345 15.43 13.67 11.49
C ASN A 345 14.57 12.57 10.86
N LYS A 346 14.28 12.64 9.54
CA LYS A 346 13.43 11.67 8.86
C LYS A 346 14.26 10.68 8.06
N VAL A 347 13.81 9.41 8.06
CA VAL A 347 14.55 8.30 7.41
C VAL A 347 14.78 8.51 5.91
N HIS A 348 13.89 9.26 5.24
CA HIS A 348 14.00 9.53 3.80
C HIS A 348 14.85 10.76 3.44
N PHE A 349 15.48 11.42 4.42
CA PHE A 349 16.32 12.58 4.15
C PHE A 349 17.42 12.29 3.13
N LEU A 350 18.14 11.18 3.31
CA LEU A 350 19.28 10.84 2.45
C LEU A 350 18.88 10.54 1.00
N ILE A 351 17.74 9.92 0.78
CA ILE A 351 17.32 9.57 -0.59
C ILE A 351 16.87 10.81 -1.39
N VAL A 352 16.32 11.84 -0.72
CA VAL A 352 15.91 13.09 -1.39
C VAL A 352 17.02 14.15 -1.42
N LEU A 353 18.11 13.95 -0.68
CA LEU A 353 19.21 14.91 -0.56
C LEU A 353 19.81 15.32 -1.92
N PRO A 354 20.04 14.43 -2.90
CA PRO A 354 20.52 14.82 -4.23
C PRO A 354 19.58 15.77 -4.97
N MET A 355 18.24 15.60 -4.82
CA MET A 355 17.28 16.56 -5.39
C MET A 355 17.37 17.92 -4.68
N ILE A 356 17.54 17.94 -3.37
CA ILE A 356 17.71 19.18 -2.59
C ILE A 356 18.92 19.95 -3.11
N PHE A 357 20.08 19.28 -3.31
CA PHE A 357 21.26 19.90 -3.87
C PHE A 357 21.06 20.41 -5.28
N THR A 358 20.45 19.60 -6.15
CA THR A 358 20.16 20.00 -7.53
C THR A 358 19.25 21.23 -7.58
N ASN A 359 18.14 21.21 -6.83
CA ASN A 359 17.23 22.35 -6.72
C ASN A 359 17.93 23.60 -6.18
N GLY A 360 18.66 23.47 -5.07
CA GLY A 360 19.40 24.56 -4.46
C GLY A 360 20.41 25.19 -5.42
N TYR A 361 21.23 24.37 -6.10
CA TYR A 361 22.20 24.84 -7.09
C TYR A 361 21.55 25.62 -8.23
N LEU A 362 20.49 25.05 -8.84
CA LEU A 362 19.81 25.69 -9.97
C LEU A 362 19.09 26.99 -9.55
N LEU A 363 18.49 27.04 -8.37
CA LEU A 363 17.81 28.21 -7.83
C LEU A 363 18.79 29.33 -7.48
N VAL A 364 19.92 29.01 -6.83
CA VAL A 364 21.01 29.99 -6.57
C VAL A 364 21.50 30.59 -7.87
N LYS A 365 21.77 29.75 -8.86
CA LYS A 365 22.21 30.20 -10.18
C LYS A 365 21.18 31.09 -10.88
N LEU A 366 19.89 30.72 -10.79
CA LEU A 366 18.80 31.52 -11.33
C LEU A 366 18.73 32.89 -10.64
N ALA A 367 18.87 32.95 -9.32
CA ALA A 367 18.87 34.19 -8.54
C ALA A 367 20.08 35.10 -8.92
N LEU A 368 21.29 34.54 -8.95
CA LEU A 368 22.49 35.30 -9.31
C LEU A 368 22.40 35.89 -10.73
N LYS A 369 21.94 35.11 -11.70
CA LYS A 369 21.77 35.54 -13.09
C LYS A 369 20.80 36.72 -13.24
N HIS A 370 19.78 36.81 -12.39
CA HIS A 370 18.72 37.80 -12.50
C HIS A 370 18.78 38.92 -11.45
N ASN A 371 19.84 38.95 -10.64
CA ASN A 371 20.12 40.02 -9.70
C ASN A 371 20.66 41.25 -10.44
N LYS A 372 19.92 42.37 -10.43
CA LYS A 372 20.32 43.62 -11.09
C LYS A 372 21.65 44.21 -10.61
N ARG A 373 22.04 43.97 -9.34
CA ARG A 373 23.28 44.51 -8.78
C ARG A 373 24.54 43.76 -9.25
N ILE A 374 24.41 42.51 -9.63
CA ILE A 374 25.53 41.66 -10.07
C ILE A 374 25.71 41.71 -11.59
N SER A 375 24.61 41.95 -12.35
CA SER A 375 24.67 42.02 -13.82
C SER A 375 25.41 43.29 -14.38
N ILE A 376 25.87 44.18 -13.50
CA ILE A 376 26.63 45.36 -13.85
C ILE A 376 28.16 45.09 -13.69
N ILE A 377 28.57 43.97 -13.08
CA ILE A 377 29.94 43.64 -12.72
C ILE A 377 30.50 42.51 -13.60
N ILE A 378 29.69 41.81 -14.38
CA ILE A 378 30.03 40.77 -15.35
C ILE A 378 29.60 41.23 -16.75
#